data_4d486ed98df88a2d0d62ea1c3fad01ac
#
_entry.id   4d486ed98df88a2d0d62ea1c3fad01ac
#
_cell.length_a   1.000
_cell.length_b   1.000
_cell.length_c   1.000
_cell.angle_alpha   90.00
_cell.angle_beta   90.00
_cell.angle_gamma   90.00
#
_symmetry.space_group_name_H-M   'P 1'
#
loop_
_entity.id
_entity.type
_entity.pdbx_description
1 polymer ?
#
loop_
_entity_poly.entity_id
_entity_poly.type
_entity_poly.pdbx_seq_one_letter_code
_entity_poly.pdbx_strand_id
1 'polypeptide(L)'
;SVPVIAVGRINDPELAEKILQEGKADLVSMGRALIADPQLPLKTIEGRLEEIRKCVACDYGCISRLFAGLRITCNINPDVGKEKEYKITRGEKVKNVIVAGGGLAGMESARVAALRGHNVTLYEKTGELGGQFVLATKPPHKEELQNVLDYLRVQMDKLGIRIELGREVSAKLVEEHKPDAVIVATGAVPLVPNIPSIEDKRVVTAWDVLAGAASVK
;
A
#
# COMPACT_ATOMS: atom_id res chain seq x y z
N SER A 1 3.62 -18.84 -39.07
CA SER A 1 2.76 -18.10 -38.13
C SER A 1 3.50 -16.87 -37.60
N VAL A 2 2.78 -15.79 -37.36
CA VAL A 2 3.35 -14.59 -36.75
C VAL A 2 3.25 -14.75 -35.23
N PRO A 3 4.30 -14.46 -34.44
CA PRO A 3 4.22 -14.50 -32.99
C PRO A 3 3.14 -13.54 -32.45
N VAL A 4 2.37 -14.01 -31.49
CA VAL A 4 1.30 -13.25 -30.83
C VAL A 4 1.74 -12.84 -29.43
N ILE A 5 1.55 -11.57 -29.08
CA ILE A 5 1.87 -11.03 -27.75
C ILE A 5 0.58 -10.68 -27.02
N ALA A 6 0.29 -11.35 -25.91
CA ALA A 6 -0.82 -10.98 -25.04
C ALA A 6 -0.47 -9.75 -24.20
N VAL A 7 -1.39 -8.78 -24.15
CA VAL A 7 -1.24 -7.55 -23.36
C VAL A 7 -2.56 -7.16 -22.71
N GLY A 8 -2.52 -6.60 -21.54
CA GLY A 8 -3.69 -6.06 -20.86
C GLY A 8 -3.86 -6.62 -19.44
N ARG A 9 -3.58 -5.80 -18.42
CA ARG A 9 -3.73 -6.12 -16.99
C ARG A 9 -3.08 -7.44 -16.52
N ILE A 10 -2.05 -7.90 -17.22
CA ILE A 10 -1.23 -9.03 -16.78
C ILE A 10 -0.26 -8.46 -15.73
N ASN A 11 -0.58 -8.67 -14.47
CA ASN A 11 0.18 -8.20 -13.31
C ASN A 11 0.51 -9.31 -12.31
N ASP A 12 0.22 -10.54 -12.72
CA ASP A 12 0.47 -11.76 -11.98
C ASP A 12 1.31 -12.71 -12.85
N PRO A 13 2.47 -13.17 -12.37
CA PRO A 13 3.31 -14.12 -13.10
C PRO A 13 2.63 -15.46 -13.38
N GLU A 14 1.80 -15.95 -12.46
CA GLU A 14 1.08 -17.21 -12.66
C GLU A 14 0.05 -17.09 -13.79
N LEU A 15 -0.65 -15.95 -13.89
CA LEU A 15 -1.53 -15.66 -15.01
C LEU A 15 -0.74 -15.56 -16.32
N ALA A 16 0.44 -14.93 -16.31
CA ALA A 16 1.30 -14.83 -17.48
C ALA A 16 1.72 -16.23 -17.98
N GLU A 17 2.21 -17.07 -17.08
CA GLU A 17 2.61 -18.43 -17.38
C GLU A 17 1.44 -19.27 -17.93
N LYS A 18 0.26 -19.16 -17.31
CA LYS A 18 -0.95 -19.85 -17.78
C LYS A 18 -1.33 -19.47 -19.20
N ILE A 19 -1.23 -18.20 -19.59
CA ILE A 19 -1.52 -17.74 -20.96
C ILE A 19 -0.60 -18.43 -21.97
N LEU A 20 0.69 -18.57 -21.65
CA LEU A 20 1.67 -19.22 -22.49
C LEU A 20 1.46 -20.73 -22.57
N GLN A 21 1.24 -21.40 -21.44
CA GLN A 21 1.02 -22.85 -21.37
C GLN A 21 -0.26 -23.29 -22.10
N GLU A 22 -1.30 -22.47 -22.07
CA GLU A 22 -2.56 -22.73 -22.80
C GLU A 22 -2.45 -22.41 -24.31
N GLY A 23 -1.29 -21.96 -24.78
CA GLY A 23 -1.06 -21.62 -26.18
C GLY A 23 -1.89 -20.42 -26.70
N LYS A 24 -2.36 -19.56 -25.78
CA LYS A 24 -3.15 -18.36 -26.12
C LYS A 24 -2.31 -17.23 -26.70
N ALA A 25 -1.02 -17.22 -26.42
CA ALA A 25 -0.03 -16.32 -26.98
C ALA A 25 1.35 -16.94 -26.91
N ASP A 26 2.28 -16.42 -27.72
CA ASP A 26 3.68 -16.81 -27.70
C ASP A 26 4.49 -16.02 -26.68
N LEU A 27 4.05 -14.80 -26.37
CA LEU A 27 4.69 -13.87 -25.44
C LEU A 27 3.65 -13.12 -24.61
N VAL A 28 4.07 -12.53 -23.49
CA VAL A 28 3.26 -11.61 -22.67
C VAL A 28 3.96 -10.26 -22.51
N SER A 29 3.17 -9.18 -22.46
CA SER A 29 3.67 -7.83 -22.23
C SER A 29 3.07 -7.23 -20.96
N MET A 30 3.93 -6.74 -20.07
CA MET A 30 3.56 -6.25 -18.74
C MET A 30 3.97 -4.78 -18.55
N GLY A 31 3.24 -3.80 -19.12
CA GLY A 31 3.58 -2.37 -19.01
C GLY A 31 3.38 -1.82 -17.60
N ARG A 32 2.14 -1.64 -17.16
CA ARG A 32 1.83 -1.06 -15.84
C ARG A 32 2.29 -1.91 -14.67
N ALA A 33 2.35 -3.23 -14.84
CA ALA A 33 2.89 -4.12 -13.81
C ALA A 33 4.37 -3.80 -13.50
N LEU A 34 5.19 -3.53 -14.52
CA LEU A 34 6.59 -3.17 -14.36
C LEU A 34 6.79 -1.72 -13.87
N ILE A 35 5.81 -0.82 -14.11
CA ILE A 35 5.80 0.50 -13.45
C ILE A 35 5.54 0.34 -11.94
N ALA A 36 4.61 -0.54 -11.58
CA ALA A 36 4.29 -0.81 -10.18
C ALA A 36 5.43 -1.53 -9.47
N ASP A 37 6.04 -2.52 -10.11
CA ASP A 37 7.18 -3.27 -9.58
C ASP A 37 8.19 -3.61 -10.69
N PRO A 38 9.26 -2.81 -10.85
CA PRO A 38 10.28 -3.10 -11.85
C PRO A 38 11.08 -4.39 -11.56
N GLN A 39 11.02 -4.91 -10.34
CA GLN A 39 11.67 -6.15 -9.95
C GLN A 39 10.77 -7.40 -10.11
N LEU A 40 9.56 -7.25 -10.64
CA LEU A 40 8.62 -8.35 -10.83
C LEU A 40 9.26 -9.56 -11.52
N PRO A 41 10.01 -9.43 -12.63
CA PRO A 41 10.64 -10.59 -13.26
C PRO A 41 11.66 -11.28 -12.36
N LEU A 42 12.50 -10.51 -11.65
CA LEU A 42 13.50 -11.04 -10.73
C LEU A 42 12.84 -11.78 -9.56
N LYS A 43 11.83 -11.17 -8.95
CA LYS A 43 11.08 -11.79 -7.85
C LYS A 43 10.40 -13.08 -8.29
N THR A 44 9.91 -13.13 -9.53
CA THR A 44 9.31 -14.34 -10.10
C THR A 44 10.34 -15.47 -10.24
N ILE A 45 11.52 -15.18 -10.79
CA ILE A 45 12.61 -16.16 -10.94
C ILE A 45 13.07 -16.69 -9.58
N GLU A 46 13.09 -15.83 -8.56
CA GLU A 46 13.50 -16.18 -7.20
C GLU A 46 12.38 -16.79 -6.34
N GLY A 47 11.18 -16.96 -6.89
CA GLY A 47 10.03 -17.54 -6.17
C GLY A 47 9.43 -16.63 -5.09
N ARG A 48 9.69 -15.32 -5.12
CA ARG A 48 9.24 -14.31 -4.13
C ARG A 48 7.97 -13.62 -4.61
N LEU A 49 6.94 -14.39 -4.95
CA LEU A 49 5.71 -13.87 -5.58
C LEU A 49 4.92 -12.94 -4.65
N GLU A 50 4.92 -13.22 -3.35
CA GLU A 50 4.25 -12.43 -2.31
C GLU A 50 4.88 -11.04 -2.12
N GLU A 51 6.11 -10.85 -2.57
CA GLU A 51 6.81 -9.57 -2.53
C GLU A 51 6.52 -8.68 -3.74
N ILE A 52 5.77 -9.16 -4.71
CA ILE A 52 5.44 -8.38 -5.91
C ILE A 52 4.40 -7.32 -5.55
N ARG A 53 4.73 -6.06 -5.85
CA ARG A 53 3.81 -4.92 -5.75
C ARG A 53 2.89 -4.91 -6.98
N LYS A 54 1.76 -5.63 -6.89
CA LYS A 54 0.83 -5.79 -8.02
C LYS A 54 0.16 -4.46 -8.39
N CYS A 55 0.11 -4.14 -9.69
CA CYS A 55 -0.59 -2.96 -10.20
C CYS A 55 -2.10 -3.06 -9.91
N VAL A 56 -2.69 -2.03 -9.31
CA VAL A 56 -4.13 -1.96 -8.97
C VAL A 56 -4.96 -1.25 -10.05
N ALA A 57 -4.44 -1.09 -11.24
CA ALA A 57 -5.13 -0.53 -12.42
C ALA A 57 -5.86 0.81 -12.17
N CYS A 58 -5.37 1.64 -11.26
CA CYS A 58 -5.98 2.93 -10.93
C CYS A 58 -5.80 4.01 -12.01
N ASP A 59 -4.88 3.83 -12.93
CA ASP A 59 -4.51 4.68 -14.07
C ASP A 59 -4.16 6.15 -13.74
N TYR A 60 -4.34 6.57 -12.49
CA TYR A 60 -4.23 7.96 -12.06
C TYR A 60 -2.82 8.53 -12.19
N GLY A 61 -1.80 7.81 -11.72
CA GLY A 61 -0.41 8.27 -11.73
C GLY A 61 0.33 8.00 -13.05
N CYS A 62 -0.09 7.01 -13.81
CA CYS A 62 0.56 6.63 -15.07
C CYS A 62 -0.21 7.14 -16.29
N ILE A 63 -1.30 6.49 -16.66
CA ILE A 63 -2.04 6.75 -17.91
C ILE A 63 -2.59 8.19 -17.97
N SER A 64 -3.28 8.66 -16.92
CA SER A 64 -3.85 10.01 -16.91
C SER A 64 -2.78 11.09 -17.05
N ARG A 65 -1.64 10.91 -16.38
CA ARG A 65 -0.53 11.87 -16.46
C ARG A 65 0.17 11.82 -17.82
N LEU A 66 0.32 10.60 -18.38
CA LEU A 66 0.91 10.45 -19.72
C LEU A 66 0.10 11.21 -20.78
N PHE A 67 -1.22 11.03 -20.80
CA PHE A 67 -2.09 11.75 -21.74
C PHE A 67 -2.18 13.27 -21.47
N ALA A 68 -1.89 13.71 -20.25
CA ALA A 68 -1.77 15.12 -19.92
C ALA A 68 -0.38 15.72 -20.26
N GLY A 69 0.52 14.96 -20.88
CA GLY A 69 1.89 15.38 -21.17
C GLY A 69 2.75 15.59 -19.94
N LEU A 70 2.38 14.99 -18.81
CA LEU A 70 3.09 15.12 -17.54
C LEU A 70 3.96 13.88 -17.27
N ARG A 71 5.01 14.07 -16.46
CA ARG A 71 5.83 12.96 -15.96
C ARG A 71 4.95 11.94 -15.25
N ILE A 72 5.06 10.67 -15.62
CA ILE A 72 4.33 9.60 -14.95
C ILE A 72 4.79 9.42 -13.52
N THR A 73 3.86 8.97 -12.68
CA THR A 73 4.07 8.53 -11.30
C THR A 73 3.28 7.23 -11.08
N CYS A 74 3.40 6.62 -9.91
CA CYS A 74 2.55 5.51 -9.54
C CYS A 74 2.07 5.69 -8.09
N ASN A 75 0.78 5.46 -7.83
CA ASN A 75 0.21 5.62 -6.48
C ASN A 75 0.70 4.57 -5.49
N ILE A 76 1.19 3.44 -5.99
CA ILE A 76 1.66 2.33 -5.15
C ILE A 76 3.18 2.12 -5.23
N ASN A 77 3.86 2.81 -6.14
CA ASN A 77 5.32 2.81 -6.25
C ASN A 77 5.82 4.26 -6.22
N PRO A 78 6.27 4.77 -5.06
CA PRO A 78 6.69 6.15 -4.92
C PRO A 78 7.96 6.51 -5.71
N ASP A 79 8.74 5.50 -6.11
CA ASP A 79 10.03 5.71 -6.76
C ASP A 79 9.91 6.04 -8.24
N VAL A 80 8.74 5.80 -8.87
CA VAL A 80 8.54 5.99 -10.32
C VAL A 80 8.95 7.38 -10.79
N GLY A 81 9.94 7.38 -11.68
CA GLY A 81 10.54 8.59 -12.24
C GLY A 81 11.43 9.37 -11.26
N LYS A 82 11.71 8.83 -10.07
CA LYS A 82 12.59 9.38 -9.04
C LYS A 82 13.56 8.33 -8.48
N GLU A 83 13.78 7.26 -9.20
CA GLU A 83 14.53 6.08 -8.73
C GLU A 83 15.96 6.45 -8.28
N LYS A 84 16.56 7.48 -8.90
CA LYS A 84 17.86 7.98 -8.50
C LYS A 84 17.80 8.85 -7.23
N GLU A 85 16.76 9.68 -7.12
CA GLU A 85 16.59 10.62 -5.99
C GLU A 85 16.15 9.88 -4.72
N TYR A 86 15.27 8.88 -4.86
CA TYR A 86 14.67 8.12 -3.75
C TYR A 86 15.40 6.82 -3.43
N LYS A 87 16.64 6.68 -3.92
CA LYS A 87 17.46 5.52 -3.57
C LYS A 87 17.61 5.41 -2.05
N ILE A 88 17.06 4.34 -1.49
CA ILE A 88 17.16 4.07 -0.05
C ILE A 88 18.61 3.70 0.28
N THR A 89 19.23 4.45 1.18
CA THR A 89 20.57 4.21 1.69
C THR A 89 20.52 3.99 3.20
N ARG A 90 21.43 3.19 3.73
CA ARG A 90 21.53 3.02 5.19
C ARG A 90 21.81 4.35 5.88
N GLY A 91 21.17 4.55 7.02
CA GLY A 91 21.45 5.67 7.90
C GLY A 91 22.85 5.58 8.50
N GLU A 92 23.48 6.72 8.77
CA GLU A 92 24.81 6.77 9.41
C GLU A 92 24.79 6.15 10.80
N LYS A 93 23.68 6.28 11.52
CA LYS A 93 23.48 5.71 12.86
C LYS A 93 22.13 4.99 12.92
N VAL A 94 22.12 3.85 13.59
CA VAL A 94 20.88 3.14 13.91
C VAL A 94 20.08 3.98 14.91
N LYS A 95 18.80 4.16 14.65
CA LYS A 95 17.87 4.89 15.52
C LYS A 95 16.72 4.00 15.93
N ASN A 96 16.17 4.24 17.11
CA ASN A 96 14.92 3.68 17.57
C ASN A 96 13.79 4.60 17.13
N VAL A 97 12.94 4.11 16.24
CA VAL A 97 11.87 4.90 15.60
C VAL A 97 10.52 4.36 16.03
N ILE A 98 9.66 5.22 16.54
CA ILE A 98 8.24 4.92 16.75
C ILE A 98 7.45 5.45 15.55
N VAL A 99 6.58 4.61 14.99
CA VAL A 99 5.59 5.01 13.99
C VAL A 99 4.21 4.93 14.63
N ALA A 100 3.49 6.04 14.69
CA ALA A 100 2.16 6.16 15.25
C ALA A 100 1.11 6.10 14.14
N GLY A 101 0.44 4.96 14.01
CA GLY A 101 -0.59 4.67 13.02
C GLY A 101 -0.15 3.64 11.98
N GLY A 102 -0.95 2.58 11.82
CA GLY A 102 -0.72 1.45 10.92
C GLY A 102 -1.42 1.57 9.57
N GLY A 103 -1.82 2.77 9.14
CA GLY A 103 -2.31 3.01 7.78
C GLY A 103 -1.19 2.97 6.73
N LEU A 104 -1.51 3.21 5.46
CA LEU A 104 -0.52 3.14 4.36
C LEU A 104 0.71 4.03 4.61
N ALA A 105 0.50 5.26 5.09
CA ALA A 105 1.59 6.19 5.38
C ALA A 105 2.51 5.67 6.48
N GLY A 106 1.94 5.09 7.55
CA GLY A 106 2.71 4.50 8.64
C GLY A 106 3.48 3.27 8.21
N MET A 107 2.82 2.34 7.52
CA MET A 107 3.47 1.12 7.02
C MET A 107 4.61 1.45 6.03
N GLU A 108 4.42 2.37 5.08
CA GLU A 108 5.48 2.75 4.16
C GLU A 108 6.63 3.47 4.87
N SER A 109 6.32 4.35 5.83
CA SER A 109 7.36 5.01 6.66
C SER A 109 8.16 4.00 7.48
N ALA A 110 7.47 3.03 8.08
CA ALA A 110 8.11 1.95 8.84
C ALA A 110 9.03 1.10 7.94
N ARG A 111 8.53 0.72 6.75
CA ARG A 111 9.29 -0.02 5.74
C ARG A 111 10.57 0.72 5.35
N VAL A 112 10.47 1.99 5.00
CA VAL A 112 11.64 2.79 4.58
C VAL A 112 12.61 2.97 5.74
N ALA A 113 12.14 3.23 6.95
CA ALA A 113 12.99 3.36 8.13
C ALA A 113 13.75 2.05 8.43
N ALA A 114 13.09 0.90 8.34
CA ALA A 114 13.71 -0.41 8.54
C ALA A 114 14.74 -0.72 7.44
N LEU A 115 14.43 -0.45 6.17
CA LEU A 115 15.38 -0.59 5.05
C LEU A 115 16.62 0.31 5.22
N ARG A 116 16.47 1.45 5.89
CA ARG A 116 17.58 2.31 6.26
C ARG A 116 18.38 1.80 7.46
N GLY A 117 17.99 0.67 8.04
CA GLY A 117 18.69 0.02 9.14
C GLY A 117 18.31 0.54 10.53
N HIS A 118 17.17 1.17 10.69
CA HIS A 118 16.68 1.63 12.00
C HIS A 118 15.85 0.55 12.70
N ASN A 119 15.81 0.57 14.03
CA ASN A 119 14.91 -0.25 14.84
C ASN A 119 13.53 0.42 14.84
N VAL A 120 12.52 -0.24 14.28
CA VAL A 120 11.19 0.35 14.11
C VAL A 120 10.16 -0.39 14.94
N THR A 121 9.36 0.37 15.70
CA THR A 121 8.13 -0.13 16.32
C THR A 121 6.96 0.67 15.77
N LEU A 122 6.01 -0.02 15.14
CA LEU A 122 4.78 0.54 14.63
C LEU A 122 3.65 0.25 15.60
N TYR A 123 2.95 1.28 16.03
CA TYR A 123 1.77 1.20 16.89
C TYR A 123 0.51 1.52 16.09
N GLU A 124 -0.51 0.69 16.24
CA GLU A 124 -1.82 0.90 15.64
C GLU A 124 -2.90 0.73 16.71
N LYS A 125 -3.81 1.72 16.82
CA LYS A 125 -4.87 1.73 17.83
C LYS A 125 -5.96 0.68 17.59
N THR A 126 -6.13 0.26 16.35
CA THR A 126 -7.09 -0.80 15.98
C THR A 126 -6.44 -2.19 16.02
N GLY A 127 -7.26 -3.22 15.85
CA GLY A 127 -6.79 -4.61 15.83
C GLY A 127 -6.16 -5.06 14.52
N GLU A 128 -6.04 -4.17 13.50
CA GLU A 128 -5.48 -4.54 12.20
C GLU A 128 -4.72 -3.39 11.53
N LEU A 129 -3.79 -3.76 10.64
CA LEU A 129 -3.09 -2.81 9.78
C LEU A 129 -3.92 -2.46 8.53
N GLY A 130 -3.77 -1.22 8.06
CA GLY A 130 -4.37 -0.72 6.84
C GLY A 130 -5.12 0.61 7.02
N GLY A 131 -5.57 0.89 8.25
CA GLY A 131 -6.28 2.12 8.57
C GLY A 131 -7.49 2.35 7.64
N GLN A 132 -7.69 3.58 7.19
CA GLN A 132 -8.79 3.93 6.29
C GLN A 132 -8.77 3.18 4.95
N PHE A 133 -7.62 2.68 4.53
CA PHE A 133 -7.51 1.99 3.24
C PHE A 133 -8.23 0.64 3.24
N VAL A 134 -8.44 0.02 4.41
CA VAL A 134 -9.30 -1.17 4.56
C VAL A 134 -10.71 -0.87 4.07
N LEU A 135 -11.25 0.31 4.38
CA LEU A 135 -12.57 0.71 3.90
C LEU A 135 -12.58 0.96 2.38
N ALA A 136 -11.48 1.44 1.81
CA ALA A 136 -11.36 1.67 0.38
C ALA A 136 -11.39 0.37 -0.45
N THR A 137 -11.10 -0.79 0.15
CA THR A 137 -11.18 -2.09 -0.51
C THR A 137 -12.60 -2.68 -0.57
N LYS A 138 -13.55 -2.13 0.20
CA LYS A 138 -14.90 -2.70 0.38
C LYS A 138 -15.89 -2.45 -0.75
N PRO A 139 -15.86 -1.29 -1.47
CA PRO A 139 -16.79 -1.07 -2.57
C PRO A 139 -16.61 -2.10 -3.69
N PRO A 140 -17.68 -2.44 -4.44
CA PRO A 140 -17.61 -3.33 -5.58
C PRO A 140 -16.51 -2.90 -6.56
N HIS A 141 -15.80 -3.87 -7.13
CA HIS A 141 -14.71 -3.67 -8.10
C HIS A 141 -13.48 -2.92 -7.55
N LYS A 142 -13.28 -2.96 -6.21
CA LYS A 142 -12.12 -2.40 -5.53
C LYS A 142 -11.24 -3.46 -4.85
N GLU A 143 -11.52 -4.73 -5.10
CA GLU A 143 -10.83 -5.87 -4.48
C GLU A 143 -9.32 -5.84 -4.74
N GLU A 144 -8.89 -5.36 -5.93
CA GLU A 144 -7.46 -5.24 -6.27
C GLU A 144 -6.68 -4.30 -5.36
N LEU A 145 -7.37 -3.37 -4.68
CA LEU A 145 -6.73 -2.49 -3.69
C LEU A 145 -6.17 -3.29 -2.50
N GLN A 146 -6.75 -4.46 -2.22
CA GLN A 146 -6.24 -5.36 -1.18
C GLN A 146 -4.76 -5.73 -1.40
N ASN A 147 -4.33 -5.88 -2.65
CA ASN A 147 -2.94 -6.18 -2.99
C ASN A 147 -1.92 -5.18 -2.39
N VAL A 148 -2.33 -3.92 -2.18
CA VAL A 148 -1.46 -2.90 -1.56
C VAL A 148 -1.22 -3.21 -0.08
N LEU A 149 -2.30 -3.60 0.63
CA LEU A 149 -2.22 -3.97 2.04
C LEU A 149 -1.41 -5.25 2.22
N ASP A 150 -1.66 -6.25 1.37
CA ASP A 150 -0.97 -7.54 1.44
C ASP A 150 0.53 -7.38 1.18
N TYR A 151 0.90 -6.60 0.14
CA TYR A 151 2.29 -6.25 -0.10
C TYR A 151 2.94 -5.59 1.12
N LEU A 152 2.30 -4.58 1.70
CA LEU A 152 2.88 -3.87 2.86
C LEU A 152 2.98 -4.77 4.09
N ARG A 153 1.99 -5.63 4.34
CA ARG A 153 2.03 -6.60 5.45
C ARG A 153 3.21 -7.57 5.30
N VAL A 154 3.40 -8.12 4.11
CA VAL A 154 4.57 -8.97 3.79
C VAL A 154 5.88 -8.21 4.04
N GLN A 155 5.95 -6.93 3.65
CA GLN A 155 7.15 -6.12 3.90
C GLN A 155 7.38 -5.86 5.40
N MET A 156 6.32 -5.65 6.20
CA MET A 156 6.45 -5.49 7.66
C MET A 156 7.07 -6.73 8.30
N ASP A 157 6.53 -7.90 7.96
CA ASP A 157 7.00 -9.19 8.47
C ASP A 157 8.46 -9.47 8.05
N LYS A 158 8.74 -9.36 6.76
CA LYS A 158 10.07 -9.63 6.19
C LYS A 158 11.17 -8.74 6.77
N LEU A 159 10.85 -7.49 7.09
CA LEU A 159 11.79 -6.54 7.69
C LEU A 159 11.88 -6.65 9.21
N GLY A 160 11.13 -7.58 9.83
CA GLY A 160 11.11 -7.78 11.27
C GLY A 160 10.64 -6.54 12.04
N ILE A 161 9.70 -5.77 11.47
CA ILE A 161 9.17 -4.57 12.12
C ILE A 161 8.27 -5.00 13.27
N ARG A 162 8.57 -4.51 14.47
CA ARG A 162 7.72 -4.75 15.63
C ARG A 162 6.40 -4.01 15.50
N ILE A 163 5.29 -4.76 15.55
CA ILE A 163 3.93 -4.22 15.42
C ILE A 163 3.18 -4.41 16.73
N GLU A 164 2.61 -3.32 17.23
CA GLU A 164 1.79 -3.27 18.45
C GLU A 164 0.37 -2.84 18.07
N LEU A 165 -0.52 -3.82 17.87
CA LEU A 165 -1.94 -3.58 17.57
C LEU A 165 -2.75 -3.31 18.83
N GLY A 166 -3.89 -2.62 18.70
CA GLY A 166 -4.75 -2.25 19.81
C GLY A 166 -4.12 -1.24 20.76
N ARG A 167 -3.06 -0.55 20.34
CA ARG A 167 -2.29 0.35 21.18
C ARG A 167 -2.10 1.72 20.55
N GLU A 168 -2.68 2.73 21.17
CA GLU A 168 -2.54 4.12 20.74
C GLU A 168 -1.24 4.74 21.27
N VAL A 169 -0.56 5.52 20.42
CA VAL A 169 0.62 6.27 20.86
C VAL A 169 0.18 7.52 21.59
N SER A 170 0.60 7.66 22.84
CA SER A 170 0.41 8.85 23.69
C SER A 170 1.74 9.53 23.98
N ALA A 171 1.71 10.78 24.43
CA ALA A 171 2.91 11.49 24.91
C ALA A 171 3.64 10.69 25.99
N LYS A 172 2.89 10.09 26.92
CA LYS A 172 3.44 9.25 27.99
C LYS A 172 4.22 8.06 27.44
N LEU A 173 3.68 7.36 26.42
CA LEU A 173 4.36 6.25 25.77
C LEU A 173 5.68 6.68 25.13
N VAL A 174 5.69 7.84 24.48
CA VAL A 174 6.91 8.41 23.87
C VAL A 174 7.95 8.75 24.93
N GLU A 175 7.53 9.37 26.05
CA GLU A 175 8.42 9.69 27.17
C GLU A 175 9.02 8.45 27.83
N GLU A 176 8.24 7.38 27.97
CA GLU A 176 8.69 6.10 28.53
C GLU A 176 9.71 5.37 27.63
N HIS A 177 9.46 5.34 26.33
CA HIS A 177 10.30 4.61 25.37
C HIS A 177 11.50 5.41 24.87
N LYS A 178 11.47 6.73 25.01
CA LYS A 178 12.56 7.67 24.61
C LYS A 178 13.12 7.36 23.21
N PRO A 179 12.27 7.28 22.16
CA PRO A 179 12.75 7.01 20.81
C PRO A 179 13.62 8.17 20.28
N ASP A 180 14.50 7.88 19.34
CA ASP A 180 15.28 8.91 18.63
C ASP A 180 14.41 9.72 17.66
N ALA A 181 13.29 9.15 17.20
CA ALA A 181 12.33 9.82 16.34
C ALA A 181 10.93 9.22 16.48
N VAL A 182 9.91 10.06 16.29
CA VAL A 182 8.51 9.65 16.18
C VAL A 182 7.97 10.11 14.82
N ILE A 183 7.39 9.18 14.05
CA ILE A 183 6.68 9.46 12.82
C ILE A 183 5.19 9.42 13.11
N VAL A 184 4.51 10.57 12.97
CA VAL A 184 3.07 10.69 13.19
C VAL A 184 2.34 10.41 11.88
N ALA A 185 1.62 9.28 11.81
CA ALA A 185 0.85 8.81 10.66
C ALA A 185 -0.58 8.41 11.07
N THR A 186 -1.17 9.15 12.00
CA THR A 186 -2.46 8.83 12.64
C THR A 186 -3.69 8.99 11.73
N GLY A 187 -3.51 9.52 10.52
CA GLY A 187 -4.55 9.65 9.53
C GLY A 187 -5.53 10.79 9.83
N ALA A 188 -6.76 10.63 9.33
CA ALA A 188 -7.84 11.59 9.50
C ALA A 188 -9.13 10.87 9.94
N VAL A 189 -10.11 11.65 10.36
CA VAL A 189 -11.49 11.20 10.66
C VAL A 189 -12.48 11.92 9.76
N PRO A 190 -13.68 11.37 9.50
CA PRO A 190 -14.70 12.05 8.73
C PRO A 190 -15.06 13.41 9.36
N LEU A 191 -15.13 14.44 8.53
CA LEU A 191 -15.69 15.72 8.93
C LEU A 191 -17.22 15.61 8.90
N VAL A 192 -17.85 15.77 10.08
CA VAL A 192 -19.31 15.86 10.18
C VAL A 192 -19.70 17.34 10.09
N PRO A 193 -20.39 17.77 9.02
CA PRO A 193 -20.78 19.17 8.85
C PRO A 193 -21.88 19.55 9.85
N ASN A 194 -21.88 20.80 10.31
CA ASN A 194 -22.94 21.31 11.17
C ASN A 194 -24.16 21.74 10.32
N ILE A 195 -25.01 20.79 10.00
CA ILE A 195 -26.27 21.01 9.25
C ILE A 195 -27.45 20.49 10.05
N PRO A 196 -28.69 21.06 9.83
CA PRO A 196 -29.87 20.58 10.53
C PRO A 196 -30.08 19.07 10.39
N SER A 197 -30.47 18.43 11.49
CA SER A 197 -30.76 16.98 11.55
C SER A 197 -29.59 16.03 11.27
N ILE A 198 -28.36 16.46 11.31
CA ILE A 198 -27.18 15.59 11.11
C ILE A 198 -27.11 14.48 12.17
N GLU A 199 -27.65 14.72 13.37
CA GLU A 199 -27.67 13.74 14.47
C GLU A 199 -28.88 12.79 14.43
N ASP A 200 -29.74 12.89 13.40
CA ASP A 200 -30.84 11.96 13.21
C ASP A 200 -30.32 10.54 13.03
N LYS A 201 -30.92 9.56 13.71
CA LYS A 201 -30.53 8.15 13.67
C LYS A 201 -30.53 7.52 12.27
N ARG A 202 -31.20 8.16 11.31
CA ARG A 202 -31.21 7.76 9.89
C ARG A 202 -30.01 8.25 9.13
N VAL A 203 -29.22 9.17 9.69
CA VAL A 203 -27.99 9.70 9.10
C VAL A 203 -26.83 8.83 9.56
N VAL A 204 -26.17 8.21 8.62
CA VAL A 204 -24.99 7.37 8.86
C VAL A 204 -23.83 7.83 7.98
N THR A 205 -22.62 7.64 8.44
CA THR A 205 -21.44 7.98 7.60
C THR A 205 -21.19 6.88 6.57
N ALA A 206 -20.59 7.24 5.45
CA ALA A 206 -20.13 6.24 4.47
C ALA A 206 -19.13 5.26 5.09
N TRP A 207 -18.36 5.69 6.08
CA TRP A 207 -17.44 4.82 6.81
C TRP A 207 -18.17 3.74 7.60
N ASP A 208 -19.27 4.10 8.29
CA ASP A 208 -20.06 3.13 9.05
C ASP A 208 -20.66 2.07 8.13
N VAL A 209 -21.12 2.48 6.95
CA VAL A 209 -21.66 1.57 5.94
C VAL A 209 -20.56 0.63 5.41
N LEU A 210 -19.41 1.16 5.02
CA LEU A 210 -18.29 0.36 4.50
C LEU A 210 -17.67 -0.55 5.57
N ALA A 211 -17.69 -0.13 6.82
CA ALA A 211 -17.25 -0.95 7.95
C ALA A 211 -18.28 -2.04 8.33
N GLY A 212 -19.51 -2.00 7.77
CA GLY A 212 -20.59 -2.90 8.15
C GLY A 212 -21.24 -2.56 9.50
N ALA A 213 -20.92 -1.40 10.07
CA ALA A 213 -21.51 -0.92 11.33
C ALA A 213 -22.94 -0.36 11.15
N ALA A 214 -23.29 0.06 9.93
CA ALA A 214 -24.60 0.51 9.56
C ALA A 214 -25.07 -0.17 8.27
N SER A 215 -26.37 -0.54 8.23
CA SER A 215 -27.02 -1.08 7.02
C SER A 215 -27.92 -0.01 6.42
N VAL A 216 -27.80 0.20 5.13
CA VAL A 216 -28.71 1.03 4.34
C VAL A 216 -29.53 0.12 3.42
N LYS A 217 -30.82 0.36 3.36
CA LYS A 217 -31.75 -0.37 2.49
C LYS A 217 -31.98 0.42 1.21
#